data_88b86c94f7703b1e17ec084e81d9c697
#
_entry.id   88b86c94f7703b1e17ec084e81d9c697
#
_cell.length_a   1.000
_cell.length_b   1.000
_cell.length_c   1.000
_cell.angle_alpha   90.00
_cell.angle_beta   90.00
_cell.angle_gamma   90.00
#
_symmetry.space_group_name_H-M   'P 1'
#
loop_
_entity.id
_entity.type
_entity.pdbx_description
1 polymer ?
#
loop_
_entity_poly.entity_id
_entity_poly.type
_entity_poly.pdbx_seq_one_letter_code
_entity_poly.pdbx_strand_id
1 'polypeptide(L)'
;PEIGVWGGVSEQFIEDTNHVCSIRIETEKQDAILQFAKKRNPFNHVSVMYRKSAVESVGSYKSFFLLEDYYLWIRMLNYGYQGYNLPEPLVWVRVGRDMYKRRGGWKYVQSQRNLFKYMAQTGFITGRQYQIQSVVRLIGAIVPNWLRAFLFKQILRK
;
A
#
# COMPACT_ATOMS: atom_id res chain seq x y z
N PRO A 1 7.92 5.38 -21.27
CA PRO A 1 7.58 5.87 -19.93
C PRO A 1 8.76 5.65 -18.99
N GLU A 2 9.06 6.67 -18.18
CA GLU A 2 10.22 6.66 -17.31
C GLU A 2 9.86 6.05 -15.95
N ILE A 3 10.74 5.23 -15.37
CA ILE A 3 10.53 4.72 -14.01
C ILE A 3 10.65 5.91 -13.05
N GLY A 4 9.56 6.17 -12.36
CA GLY A 4 9.42 7.26 -11.39
C GLY A 4 9.63 6.83 -9.94
N VAL A 5 9.36 5.54 -9.62
CA VAL A 5 9.47 4.99 -8.28
C VAL A 5 10.01 3.56 -8.29
N TRP A 6 10.98 3.30 -7.43
CA TRP A 6 11.50 1.98 -7.11
C TRP A 6 11.17 1.63 -5.68
N GLY A 7 10.70 0.43 -5.44
CA GLY A 7 10.57 -0.17 -4.12
C GLY A 7 11.38 -1.46 -4.02
N GLY A 8 11.18 -2.20 -2.95
CA GLY A 8 11.80 -3.51 -2.79
C GLY A 8 11.32 -4.24 -1.56
N VAL A 9 11.79 -5.45 -1.43
CA VAL A 9 11.46 -6.34 -0.32
C VAL A 9 11.97 -5.77 1.01
N SER A 10 11.23 -5.96 2.07
CA SER A 10 11.66 -5.64 3.44
C SER A 10 11.55 -6.84 4.36
N GLU A 11 12.58 -7.04 5.16
CA GLU A 11 12.59 -8.03 6.23
C GLU A 11 12.14 -7.37 7.54
N GLN A 12 11.25 -8.03 8.26
CA GLN A 12 10.67 -7.51 9.49
C GLN A 12 11.23 -8.28 10.69
N PHE A 13 11.65 -7.55 11.72
CA PHE A 13 12.16 -8.12 12.97
C PHE A 13 11.54 -7.39 14.19
N ILE A 14 11.56 -8.02 15.37
CA ILE A 14 11.02 -7.44 16.61
C ILE A 14 12.16 -6.88 17.48
N GLU A 15 13.08 -7.70 17.88
CA GLU A 15 14.16 -7.33 18.80
C GLU A 15 15.53 -7.32 18.12
N ASP A 16 15.86 -8.39 17.39
CA ASP A 16 17.16 -8.61 16.76
C ASP A 16 16.98 -8.91 15.27
N THR A 17 17.83 -8.33 14.42
CA THR A 17 17.87 -8.53 12.97
C THR A 17 18.24 -9.97 12.56
N ASN A 18 18.89 -10.73 13.44
CA ASN A 18 19.17 -12.15 13.22
C ASN A 18 17.90 -13.02 13.26
N HIS A 19 16.79 -12.49 13.78
CA HIS A 19 15.51 -13.19 13.88
C HIS A 19 14.43 -12.48 13.07
N VAL A 20 14.46 -12.70 11.75
CA VAL A 20 13.43 -12.20 10.83
C VAL A 20 12.12 -12.92 11.12
N CYS A 21 11.10 -12.17 11.51
CA CYS A 21 9.78 -12.70 11.84
C CYS A 21 8.80 -12.69 10.65
N SER A 22 9.07 -11.89 9.63
CA SER A 22 8.25 -11.79 8.43
C SER A 22 9.04 -11.13 7.28
N ILE A 23 8.72 -11.53 6.05
CA ILE A 23 9.23 -10.88 4.85
C ILE A 23 8.06 -10.29 4.10
N ARG A 24 8.17 -9.02 3.73
CA ARG A 24 7.19 -8.35 2.89
C ARG A 24 7.72 -8.28 1.47
N ILE A 25 7.15 -9.11 0.60
CA ILE A 25 7.44 -9.15 -0.83
C ILE A 25 6.42 -8.28 -1.56
N GLU A 26 6.90 -7.45 -2.48
CA GLU A 26 6.07 -6.58 -3.29
C GLU A 26 6.04 -7.10 -4.74
N THR A 27 5.00 -6.71 -5.47
CA THR A 27 4.83 -7.07 -6.88
C THR A 27 5.88 -6.37 -7.74
N GLU A 28 6.66 -7.11 -8.51
CA GLU A 28 7.88 -6.61 -9.19
C GLU A 28 7.59 -5.68 -10.36
N LYS A 29 6.82 -6.14 -11.36
CA LYS A 29 6.69 -5.49 -12.69
C LYS A 29 5.52 -4.54 -12.77
N GLN A 30 5.64 -3.53 -13.63
CA GLN A 30 4.66 -2.45 -13.82
C GLN A 30 3.20 -2.94 -13.96
N ASP A 31 2.93 -3.92 -14.83
CA ASP A 31 1.54 -4.38 -15.06
C ASP A 31 0.96 -5.01 -13.80
N ALA A 32 1.74 -5.80 -13.09
CA ALA A 32 1.35 -6.42 -11.84
C ALA A 32 1.23 -5.36 -10.72
N ILE A 33 2.12 -4.37 -10.69
CA ILE A 33 2.03 -3.20 -9.79
C ILE A 33 0.72 -2.44 -10.01
N LEU A 34 0.34 -2.16 -11.27
CA LEU A 34 -0.93 -1.50 -11.60
C LEU A 34 -2.15 -2.29 -11.12
N GLN A 35 -2.16 -3.61 -11.33
CA GLN A 35 -3.26 -4.46 -10.86
C GLN A 35 -3.32 -4.54 -9.32
N PHE A 36 -2.17 -4.61 -8.67
CA PHE A 36 -2.08 -4.63 -7.21
C PHE A 36 -2.49 -3.28 -6.61
N ALA A 37 -2.06 -2.17 -7.23
CA ALA A 37 -2.40 -0.80 -6.83
C ALA A 37 -3.91 -0.50 -6.87
N LYS A 38 -4.70 -1.25 -7.63
CA LYS A 38 -6.18 -1.15 -7.60
C LYS A 38 -6.80 -1.69 -6.32
N LYS A 39 -6.05 -2.38 -5.50
CA LYS A 39 -6.55 -3.07 -4.28
C LYS A 39 -5.78 -2.69 -3.02
N ARG A 40 -4.46 -2.52 -3.12
CA ARG A 40 -3.54 -2.33 -2.00
C ARG A 40 -2.37 -1.42 -2.41
N ASN A 41 -1.70 -0.82 -1.42
CA ASN A 41 -0.49 -0.05 -1.64
C ASN A 41 0.60 -0.92 -2.29
N PRO A 42 1.06 -0.59 -3.51
CA PRO A 42 1.98 -1.42 -4.29
C PRO A 42 3.44 -1.26 -3.88
N PHE A 43 3.77 -0.28 -3.03
CA PHE A 43 5.13 -0.04 -2.58
C PHE A 43 5.19 0.00 -1.06
N ASN A 44 6.28 -0.48 -0.50
CA ASN A 44 6.58 -0.31 0.90
C ASN A 44 7.34 0.99 1.11
N HIS A 45 6.70 2.00 1.74
CA HIS A 45 7.26 3.34 1.88
C HIS A 45 8.70 3.38 2.42
N VAL A 46 9.04 2.46 3.33
CA VAL A 46 10.38 2.44 3.95
C VAL A 46 11.50 1.94 3.02
N SER A 47 11.14 1.31 1.88
CA SER A 47 12.09 0.79 0.90
C SER A 47 12.05 1.51 -0.45
N VAL A 48 11.36 2.68 -0.53
CA VAL A 48 11.22 3.36 -1.82
C VAL A 48 12.33 4.35 -2.09
N MET A 49 12.71 4.42 -3.36
CA MET A 49 13.45 5.51 -3.98
C MET A 49 12.64 6.04 -5.15
N TYR A 50 12.58 7.35 -5.34
CA TYR A 50 11.83 7.97 -6.42
C TYR A 50 12.58 9.14 -7.06
N ARG A 51 12.22 9.46 -8.28
CA ARG A 51 12.71 10.69 -8.91
C ARG A 51 12.00 11.90 -8.31
N LYS A 52 12.76 12.84 -7.80
CA LYS A 52 12.22 14.08 -7.20
C LYS A 52 11.31 14.81 -8.20
N SER A 53 11.73 14.96 -9.45
CA SER A 53 10.94 15.62 -10.51
C SER A 53 9.61 14.91 -10.77
N ALA A 54 9.56 13.58 -10.71
CA ALA A 54 8.32 12.81 -10.86
C ALA A 54 7.33 13.04 -9.70
N VAL A 55 7.84 13.16 -8.49
CA VAL A 55 7.02 13.50 -7.31
C VAL A 55 6.52 14.94 -7.39
N GLU A 56 7.37 15.88 -7.78
CA GLU A 56 7.02 17.30 -7.94
C GLU A 56 5.97 17.52 -9.04
N SER A 57 6.10 16.83 -10.18
CA SER A 57 5.17 16.96 -11.31
C SER A 57 3.74 16.55 -10.99
N VAL A 58 3.54 15.64 -10.01
CA VAL A 58 2.22 15.24 -9.55
C VAL A 58 1.77 15.99 -8.29
N GLY A 59 2.47 17.08 -7.92
CA GLY A 59 2.11 17.96 -6.80
C GLY A 59 2.54 17.46 -5.43
N SER A 60 3.64 16.69 -5.36
CA SER A 60 4.32 16.23 -4.14
C SER A 60 3.43 15.48 -3.14
N TYR A 61 3.89 15.28 -1.90
CA TYR A 61 3.08 14.69 -0.84
C TYR A 61 1.90 15.60 -0.48
N LYS A 62 0.73 15.02 -0.34
CA LYS A 62 -0.47 15.70 0.14
C LYS A 62 -1.00 15.00 1.37
N SER A 63 -1.54 15.76 2.31
CA SER A 63 -2.13 15.19 3.53
C SER A 63 -3.24 14.21 3.19
N PHE A 64 -3.07 12.97 3.66
CA PHE A 64 -4.04 11.90 3.50
C PHE A 64 -3.88 10.92 4.67
N PHE A 65 -4.85 10.83 5.55
CA PHE A 65 -4.69 10.14 6.83
C PHE A 65 -4.22 8.69 6.68
N LEU A 66 -2.97 8.42 7.07
CA LEU A 66 -2.27 7.12 7.01
C LEU A 66 -2.18 6.47 5.60
N LEU A 67 -2.43 7.22 4.54
CA LEU A 67 -2.39 6.75 3.15
C LEU A 67 -1.71 7.79 2.23
N GLU A 68 -0.95 8.72 2.77
CA GLU A 68 -0.26 9.79 2.04
C GLU A 68 0.69 9.24 0.96
N ASP A 69 1.38 8.15 1.27
CA ASP A 69 2.26 7.42 0.38
C ASP A 69 1.48 6.74 -0.75
N TYR A 70 0.46 5.97 -0.41
CA TYR A 70 -0.37 5.30 -1.40
C TYR A 70 -1.08 6.30 -2.32
N TYR A 71 -1.55 7.43 -1.78
CA TYR A 71 -2.15 8.50 -2.57
C TYR A 71 -1.13 9.13 -3.54
N LEU A 72 0.14 9.29 -3.13
CA LEU A 72 1.20 9.75 -4.03
C LEU A 72 1.46 8.75 -5.16
N TRP A 73 1.60 7.46 -4.84
CA TRP A 73 1.87 6.42 -5.84
C TRP A 73 0.74 6.32 -6.87
N ILE A 74 -0.52 6.40 -6.45
CA ILE A 74 -1.65 6.41 -7.39
C ILE A 74 -1.58 7.60 -8.34
N ARG A 75 -1.22 8.80 -7.85
CA ARG A 75 -1.07 9.97 -8.72
C ARG A 75 0.08 9.81 -9.72
N MET A 76 1.22 9.27 -9.29
CA MET A 76 2.37 9.00 -10.17
C MET A 76 2.01 7.96 -11.25
N LEU A 77 1.44 6.83 -10.86
CA LEU A 77 1.03 5.77 -11.79
C LEU A 77 -0.04 6.26 -12.77
N ASN A 78 -1.00 7.06 -12.31
CA ASN A 78 -2.05 7.63 -13.16
C ASN A 78 -1.54 8.71 -14.12
N TYR A 79 -0.46 9.39 -13.77
CA TYR A 79 0.23 10.35 -14.63
C TYR A 79 1.06 9.67 -15.74
N GLY A 80 1.32 8.37 -15.59
CA GLY A 80 2.06 7.57 -16.58
C GLY A 80 3.49 7.19 -16.17
N TYR A 81 3.92 7.52 -14.95
CA TYR A 81 5.19 7.01 -14.44
C TYR A 81 5.11 5.52 -14.18
N GLN A 82 6.22 4.83 -14.44
CA GLN A 82 6.36 3.42 -14.13
C GLN A 82 6.90 3.21 -12.72
N GLY A 83 6.54 2.06 -12.13
CA GLY A 83 7.10 1.55 -10.90
C GLY A 83 7.80 0.23 -11.10
N TYR A 84 8.76 -0.07 -10.24
CA TYR A 84 9.46 -1.34 -10.18
C TYR A 84 9.79 -1.68 -8.73
N ASN A 85 9.59 -2.93 -8.32
CA ASN A 85 10.04 -3.41 -7.01
C ASN A 85 11.16 -4.43 -7.21
N LEU A 86 12.32 -4.15 -6.63
CA LEU A 86 13.45 -5.07 -6.60
C LEU A 86 13.07 -6.31 -5.77
N PRO A 87 13.36 -7.53 -6.28
CA PRO A 87 13.02 -8.77 -5.58
C PRO A 87 13.92 -9.06 -4.37
N GLU A 88 14.89 -8.21 -4.11
CA GLU A 88 15.90 -8.37 -3.07
C GLU A 88 15.50 -7.59 -1.80
N PRO A 89 15.85 -8.09 -0.61
CA PRO A 89 15.68 -7.35 0.64
C PRO A 89 16.55 -6.09 0.65
N LEU A 90 15.90 -4.91 0.72
CA LEU A 90 16.60 -3.64 0.74
C LEU A 90 16.72 -3.04 2.15
N VAL A 91 15.80 -3.38 3.04
CA VAL A 91 15.71 -2.75 4.37
C VAL A 91 15.26 -3.76 5.42
N TRP A 92 15.78 -3.60 6.63
CA TRP A 92 15.27 -4.23 7.84
C TRP A 92 14.34 -3.28 8.58
N VAL A 93 13.13 -3.73 8.89
CA VAL A 93 12.09 -2.93 9.52
C VAL A 93 11.79 -3.50 10.90
N ARG A 94 12.05 -2.71 11.93
CA ARG A 94 11.62 -3.08 13.28
C ARG A 94 10.11 -2.93 13.41
N VAL A 95 9.42 -4.02 13.73
CA VAL A 95 7.96 -4.02 13.90
C VAL A 95 7.61 -4.18 15.39
N GLY A 96 6.85 -3.23 15.93
CA GLY A 96 6.33 -3.28 17.29
C GLY A 96 4.92 -3.86 17.34
N ARG A 97 4.51 -4.36 18.53
CA ARG A 97 3.17 -4.91 18.77
C ARG A 97 2.03 -3.93 18.46
N ASP A 98 2.29 -2.62 18.50
CA ASP A 98 1.29 -1.58 18.28
C ASP A 98 1.18 -1.10 16.83
N MET A 99 2.05 -1.58 15.92
CA MET A 99 2.04 -1.15 14.51
C MET A 99 0.69 -1.43 13.82
N TYR A 100 0.06 -2.54 14.16
CA TYR A 100 -1.23 -2.94 13.57
C TYR A 100 -2.43 -2.21 14.18
N LYS A 101 -2.34 -1.71 15.41
CA LYS A 101 -3.43 -0.99 16.10
C LYS A 101 -3.76 0.35 15.43
N ARG A 102 -2.76 1.04 14.86
CA ARG A 102 -2.93 2.35 14.22
C ARG A 102 -3.78 2.30 12.95
N ARG A 103 -3.84 1.15 12.26
CA ARG A 103 -4.58 0.96 11.00
C ARG A 103 -6.01 0.48 11.21
N GLY A 104 -6.61 0.80 12.34
CA GLY A 104 -7.99 0.49 12.68
C GLY A 104 -8.85 1.74 12.85
N GLY A 105 -10.17 1.52 13.02
CA GLY A 105 -11.13 2.56 13.35
C GLY A 105 -11.75 3.25 12.14
N TRP A 106 -12.84 3.96 12.40
CA TRP A 106 -13.69 4.58 11.37
C TRP A 106 -12.96 5.62 10.52
N LYS A 107 -12.08 6.41 11.13
CA LYS A 107 -11.28 7.44 10.43
C LYS A 107 -10.39 6.83 9.33
N TYR A 108 -9.81 5.65 9.59
CA TYR A 108 -8.98 4.96 8.60
C TYR A 108 -9.82 4.38 7.46
N VAL A 109 -10.99 3.81 7.75
CA VAL A 109 -11.95 3.32 6.75
C VAL A 109 -12.42 4.46 5.84
N GLN A 110 -12.74 5.62 6.42
CA GLN A 110 -13.12 6.80 5.65
C GLN A 110 -11.98 7.29 4.76
N SER A 111 -10.74 7.30 5.26
CA SER A 111 -9.56 7.63 4.47
C SER A 111 -9.41 6.69 3.29
N GLN A 112 -9.49 5.37 3.51
CA GLN A 112 -9.45 4.39 2.43
C GLN A 112 -10.56 4.61 1.41
N ARG A 113 -11.80 4.85 1.85
CA ARG A 113 -12.93 5.11 0.95
C ARG A 113 -12.68 6.36 0.09
N ASN A 114 -12.15 7.42 0.67
CA ASN A 114 -11.80 8.64 -0.05
C ASN A 114 -10.72 8.40 -1.11
N LEU A 115 -9.70 7.58 -0.79
CA LEU A 115 -8.68 7.20 -1.76
C LEU A 115 -9.27 6.42 -2.95
N PHE A 116 -10.10 5.41 -2.68
CA PHE A 116 -10.74 4.65 -3.75
C PHE A 116 -11.75 5.48 -4.55
N LYS A 117 -12.42 6.44 -3.92
CA LYS A 117 -13.26 7.43 -4.63
C LYS A 117 -12.42 8.26 -5.60
N TYR A 118 -11.28 8.77 -5.14
CA TYR A 118 -10.33 9.50 -6.00
C TYR A 118 -9.87 8.63 -7.19
N MET A 119 -9.48 7.38 -6.93
CA MET A 119 -9.06 6.44 -7.99
C MET A 119 -10.17 6.21 -9.03
N ALA A 120 -11.44 6.15 -8.63
CA ALA A 120 -12.56 6.03 -9.54
C ALA A 120 -12.81 7.32 -10.33
N GLN A 121 -12.70 8.47 -9.69
CA GLN A 121 -12.86 9.79 -10.33
C GLN A 121 -11.79 10.07 -11.39
N THR A 122 -10.58 9.54 -11.19
CA THR A 122 -9.46 9.70 -12.13
C THR A 122 -9.36 8.56 -13.16
N GLY A 123 -10.30 7.63 -13.16
CA GLY A 123 -10.32 6.51 -14.10
C GLY A 123 -9.30 5.40 -13.81
N PHE A 124 -8.55 5.47 -12.69
CA PHE A 124 -7.59 4.45 -12.29
C PHE A 124 -8.27 3.10 -11.96
N ILE A 125 -9.50 3.17 -11.42
CA ILE A 125 -10.39 2.02 -11.22
C ILE A 125 -11.79 2.31 -11.76
N THR A 126 -12.56 1.26 -12.05
CA THR A 126 -13.96 1.39 -12.45
C THR A 126 -14.87 1.68 -11.26
N GLY A 127 -16.07 2.24 -11.50
CA GLY A 127 -17.09 2.44 -10.46
C GLY A 127 -17.46 1.14 -9.74
N ARG A 128 -17.54 0.01 -10.48
CA ARG A 128 -17.78 -1.32 -9.88
C ARG A 128 -16.66 -1.73 -8.94
N GLN A 129 -15.39 -1.52 -9.32
CA GLN A 129 -14.24 -1.80 -8.45
C GLN A 129 -14.27 -0.93 -7.19
N TYR A 130 -14.63 0.36 -7.31
CA TYR A 130 -14.82 1.25 -6.16
C TYR A 130 -15.87 0.71 -5.17
N GLN A 131 -17.02 0.26 -5.66
CA GLN A 131 -18.06 -0.31 -4.80
C GLN A 131 -17.57 -1.57 -4.07
N ILE A 132 -16.97 -2.52 -4.79
CA ILE A 132 -16.40 -3.73 -4.20
C ILE A 132 -15.37 -3.39 -3.11
N GLN A 133 -14.43 -2.49 -3.40
CA GLN A 133 -13.40 -2.09 -2.44
C GLN A 133 -14.00 -1.39 -1.22
N SER A 134 -15.05 -0.60 -1.39
CA SER A 134 -15.76 0.08 -0.30
C SER A 134 -16.45 -0.92 0.63
N VAL A 135 -17.12 -1.92 0.07
CA VAL A 135 -17.80 -2.98 0.84
C VAL A 135 -16.78 -3.85 1.61
N VAL A 136 -15.71 -4.28 0.93
CA VAL A 136 -14.65 -5.09 1.57
C VAL A 136 -14.04 -4.38 2.78
N ARG A 137 -13.82 -3.07 2.68
CA ARG A 137 -13.24 -2.29 3.78
C ARG A 137 -14.23 -2.03 4.91
N LEU A 138 -15.50 -1.84 4.58
CA LEU A 138 -16.56 -1.71 5.58
C LEU A 138 -16.71 -3.00 6.37
N ILE A 139 -16.78 -4.15 5.69
CA ILE A 139 -16.80 -5.48 6.34
C ILE A 139 -15.57 -5.64 7.23
N GLY A 140 -14.37 -5.35 6.71
CA GLY A 140 -13.12 -5.43 7.47
C GLY A 140 -13.06 -4.52 8.71
N ALA A 141 -13.85 -3.43 8.74
CA ALA A 141 -13.95 -2.54 9.90
C ALA A 141 -14.88 -3.08 11.00
N ILE A 142 -15.94 -3.80 10.60
CA ILE A 142 -16.96 -4.36 11.51
C ILE A 142 -16.47 -5.68 12.12
N VAL A 143 -15.63 -6.40 11.40
CA VAL A 143 -15.10 -7.70 11.85
C VAL A 143 -14.26 -7.54 13.13
N PRO A 144 -14.57 -8.28 14.21
CA PRO A 144 -13.80 -8.26 15.45
C PRO A 144 -12.32 -8.58 15.23
N ASN A 145 -11.45 -8.01 16.06
CA ASN A 145 -9.99 -8.13 15.90
C ASN A 145 -9.49 -9.59 15.86
N TRP A 146 -10.09 -10.49 16.62
CA TRP A 146 -9.74 -11.92 16.65
C TRP A 146 -10.06 -12.62 15.32
N LEU A 147 -11.23 -12.33 14.72
CA LEU A 147 -11.63 -12.89 13.43
C LEU A 147 -10.82 -12.26 12.28
N ARG A 148 -10.49 -10.97 12.40
CA ARG A 148 -9.58 -10.28 11.46
C ARG A 148 -8.20 -10.92 11.46
N ALA A 149 -7.63 -11.21 12.64
CA ALA A 149 -6.34 -11.89 12.75
C ALA A 149 -6.37 -13.31 12.17
N PHE A 150 -7.46 -14.03 12.36
CA PHE A 150 -7.67 -15.37 11.78
C PHE A 150 -7.74 -15.29 10.23
N LEU A 151 -8.56 -14.40 9.68
CA LEU A 151 -8.70 -14.20 8.24
C LEU A 151 -7.39 -13.74 7.60
N PHE A 152 -6.62 -12.88 8.28
CA PHE A 152 -5.30 -12.45 7.83
C PHE A 152 -4.29 -13.61 7.74
N LYS A 153 -4.32 -14.52 8.71
CA LYS A 153 -3.44 -15.71 8.67
C LYS A 153 -3.82 -16.68 7.54
N GLN A 154 -5.10 -16.85 7.25
CA GLN A 154 -5.58 -17.83 6.26
C GLN A 154 -5.55 -17.30 4.81
N ILE A 155 -5.84 -16.02 4.59
CA ILE A 155 -6.08 -15.47 3.24
C ILE A 155 -4.87 -14.68 2.70
N LEU A 156 -4.04 -14.09 3.58
CA LEU A 156 -2.98 -13.16 3.19
C LEU A 156 -1.56 -13.72 3.38
N ARG A 157 -1.43 -14.96 3.83
CA ARG A 157 -0.16 -15.70 3.96
C ARG A 157 0.02 -16.74 2.85
N LYS A 158 -0.62 -16.53 1.70
CA LYS A 158 -0.27 -17.26 0.47
C LYS A 158 0.57 -16.36 -0.42
#